data_3b0b05c9616fc11c182b01d95dc64d6e
#
_entry.id   3b0b05c9616fc11c182b01d95dc64d6e
#
_cell.length_a   1.000
_cell.length_b   1.000
_cell.length_c   1.000
_cell.angle_alpha   90.00
_cell.angle_beta   90.00
_cell.angle_gamma   90.00
#
_symmetry.space_group_name_H-M   'P 1'
#
loop_
_entity.id
_entity.type
_entity.pdbx_description
1 polymer ?
#
loop_
_entity_poly.entity_id
_entity_poly.type
_entity_poly.pdbx_seq_one_letter_code
_entity_poly.pdbx_strand_id
1 'polypeptide(L)'
;MKPTISVITICYNAEKEIESTMISVLEQSFKDIEYIIVDGASKDGTMNKVRQILTRYPNSNVQITSDPDKGIYDAMNKGIKKASGEWVILMNSGDTFLDNKVLENVFSHNIPEDKTFLYSDAMCILADGKKFLGNCNFEKGQLLHQSIIYRKSLHDEHGYYIVTPKLIISDYLFFVRIPKDQVMKIDTVICLFEGGGVSQQFRSGEYALCADYIFHRRTFVNMCSTIIKGRLKEMVPRKIRLKLKSIFQRNSYID
;
A
#
# COMPACT_ATOMS: atom_id res chain seq x y z
N MET A 1 0.33 7.02 26.93
CA MET A 1 0.84 5.68 26.54
C MET A 1 1.20 5.75 25.06
N LYS A 2 2.14 4.95 24.59
CA LYS A 2 2.48 4.85 23.16
C LYS A 2 1.34 4.10 22.46
N PRO A 3 0.78 4.62 21.35
CA PRO A 3 -0.28 3.92 20.63
C PRO A 3 0.24 2.62 19.99
N THR A 4 -0.65 1.64 19.85
CA THR A 4 -0.29 0.36 19.20
C THR A 4 0.07 0.59 17.74
N ILE A 5 -0.70 1.41 17.01
CA ILE A 5 -0.49 1.63 15.59
C ILE A 5 -0.66 3.11 15.20
N SER A 6 0.21 3.59 14.32
CA SER A 6 0.04 4.84 13.58
C SER A 6 -0.47 4.53 12.18
N VAL A 7 -1.67 4.97 11.86
CA VAL A 7 -2.20 4.97 10.49
C VAL A 7 -1.80 6.28 9.83
N ILE A 8 -1.17 6.22 8.67
CA ILE A 8 -0.64 7.40 7.98
C ILE A 8 -1.34 7.53 6.63
N THR A 9 -2.05 8.64 6.44
CA THR A 9 -2.64 9.03 5.15
C THR A 9 -1.85 10.18 4.55
N ILE A 10 -1.35 9.99 3.33
CA ILE A 10 -0.80 11.06 2.54
C ILE A 10 -1.81 11.50 1.49
N CYS A 11 -1.92 12.79 1.21
CA CYS A 11 -2.83 13.34 0.23
C CYS A 11 -2.25 14.57 -0.48
N TYR A 12 -2.64 14.75 -1.73
CA TYR A 12 -2.37 15.94 -2.53
C TYR A 12 -3.46 16.12 -3.59
N ASN A 13 -4.24 17.20 -3.50
CA ASN A 13 -5.40 17.49 -4.34
C ASN A 13 -6.36 16.28 -4.42
N ALA A 14 -6.79 15.81 -3.26
CA ALA A 14 -7.55 14.56 -3.06
C ALA A 14 -8.94 14.80 -2.49
N GLU A 15 -9.60 15.92 -2.86
CA GLU A 15 -10.90 16.32 -2.33
C GLU A 15 -11.98 15.24 -2.49
N LYS A 16 -11.90 14.45 -3.57
CA LYS A 16 -12.88 13.41 -3.88
C LYS A 16 -12.64 12.11 -3.11
N GLU A 17 -11.37 11.79 -2.85
CA GLU A 17 -10.94 10.49 -2.35
C GLU A 17 -10.71 10.49 -0.83
N ILE A 18 -10.35 11.64 -0.24
CA ILE A 18 -9.89 11.71 1.16
C ILE A 18 -10.98 11.29 2.17
N GLU A 19 -12.26 11.51 1.86
CA GLU A 19 -13.36 11.22 2.78
C GLU A 19 -13.48 9.72 3.07
N SER A 20 -13.50 8.88 2.05
CA SER A 20 -13.60 7.42 2.20
C SER A 20 -12.44 6.86 3.02
N THR A 21 -11.23 7.32 2.76
CA THR A 21 -10.04 6.92 3.51
C THR A 21 -10.16 7.30 4.98
N MET A 22 -10.45 8.56 5.28
CA MET A 22 -10.58 9.05 6.65
C MET A 22 -11.65 8.30 7.43
N ILE A 23 -12.83 8.11 6.84
CA ILE A 23 -13.92 7.38 7.49
C ILE A 23 -13.49 5.94 7.78
N SER A 24 -12.85 5.26 6.85
CA SER A 24 -12.40 3.88 7.05
C SER A 24 -11.40 3.72 8.20
N VAL A 25 -10.63 4.77 8.51
CA VAL A 25 -9.69 4.80 9.65
C VAL A 25 -10.42 5.18 10.95
N LEU A 26 -11.21 6.24 10.94
CA LEU A 26 -11.86 6.80 12.12
C LEU A 26 -12.95 5.88 12.70
N GLU A 27 -13.55 5.05 11.86
CA GLU A 27 -14.59 4.08 12.25
C GLU A 27 -14.03 2.71 12.66
N GLN A 28 -12.72 2.50 12.68
CA GLN A 28 -12.16 1.25 13.20
C GLN A 28 -12.63 1.00 14.64
N SER A 29 -13.04 -0.24 14.94
CA SER A 29 -13.45 -0.66 16.29
C SER A 29 -12.27 -0.65 17.27
N PHE A 30 -11.07 -0.96 16.81
CA PHE A 30 -9.82 -0.83 17.55
C PHE A 30 -9.53 0.65 17.84
N LYS A 31 -9.27 1.03 19.11
CA LYS A 31 -9.19 2.44 19.51
C LYS A 31 -7.79 2.96 19.82
N ASP A 32 -6.82 2.08 19.98
CA ASP A 32 -5.44 2.46 20.30
C ASP A 32 -4.67 2.84 19.01
N ILE A 33 -5.22 3.81 18.30
CA ILE A 33 -4.76 4.33 17.00
C ILE A 33 -4.27 5.77 17.16
N GLU A 34 -3.13 6.06 16.59
CA GLU A 34 -2.72 7.41 16.19
C GLU A 34 -2.99 7.58 14.70
N TYR A 35 -3.72 8.61 14.31
CA TYR A 35 -3.99 8.88 12.90
C TYR A 35 -3.22 10.12 12.44
N ILE A 36 -2.40 9.99 11.41
CA ILE A 36 -1.54 11.06 10.88
C ILE A 36 -1.93 11.35 9.43
N ILE A 37 -2.30 12.60 9.16
CA ILE A 37 -2.62 13.09 7.82
C ILE A 37 -1.49 14.03 7.38
N VAL A 38 -0.86 13.70 6.26
CA VAL A 38 0.18 14.51 5.63
C VAL A 38 -0.32 15.00 4.28
N ASP A 39 -0.63 16.27 4.20
CA ASP A 39 -1.07 16.96 3.00
C ASP A 39 0.12 17.64 2.32
N GLY A 40 0.29 17.41 1.01
CA GLY A 40 1.35 18.00 0.17
C GLY A 40 1.11 19.47 -0.22
N ALA A 41 0.44 20.27 0.63
CA ALA A 41 -0.03 21.63 0.37
C ALA A 41 -1.06 21.66 -0.77
N SER A 42 -2.13 20.90 -0.64
CA SER A 42 -3.26 20.86 -1.58
C SER A 42 -3.86 22.24 -1.83
N LYS A 43 -4.29 22.47 -3.07
CA LYS A 43 -4.89 23.74 -3.52
C LYS A 43 -6.38 23.63 -3.83
N ASP A 44 -6.94 22.42 -3.75
CA ASP A 44 -8.37 22.12 -3.89
C ASP A 44 -9.09 22.11 -2.53
N GLY A 45 -10.28 21.54 -2.47
CA GLY A 45 -11.07 21.42 -1.24
C GLY A 45 -10.59 20.36 -0.24
N THR A 46 -9.47 19.65 -0.47
CA THR A 46 -8.97 18.55 0.38
C THR A 46 -8.94 18.92 1.85
N MET A 47 -8.24 19.99 2.22
CA MET A 47 -8.08 20.37 3.64
C MET A 47 -9.37 20.90 4.29
N ASN A 48 -10.27 21.48 3.50
CA ASN A 48 -11.60 21.85 4.00
C ASN A 48 -12.42 20.60 4.32
N LYS A 49 -12.39 19.58 3.45
CA LYS A 49 -13.03 18.30 3.68
C LYS A 49 -12.47 17.58 4.90
N VAL A 50 -11.15 17.54 5.06
CA VAL A 50 -10.48 16.98 6.26
C VAL A 50 -11.02 17.62 7.54
N ARG A 51 -11.04 18.96 7.62
CA ARG A 51 -11.56 19.67 8.79
C ARG A 51 -13.04 19.37 9.04
N GLN A 52 -13.87 19.37 8.00
CA GLN A 52 -15.29 19.06 8.10
C GLN A 52 -15.53 17.63 8.63
N ILE A 53 -14.76 16.64 8.18
CA ILE A 53 -14.89 15.27 8.68
C ILE A 53 -14.55 15.21 10.17
N LEU A 54 -13.47 15.84 10.60
CA LEU A 54 -13.03 15.82 11.99
C LEU A 54 -14.02 16.47 12.97
N THR A 55 -14.91 17.34 12.53
CA THR A 55 -15.99 17.85 13.40
C THR A 55 -16.95 16.74 13.85
N ARG A 56 -17.05 15.66 13.08
CA ARG A 56 -17.86 14.47 13.42
C ARG A 56 -17.15 13.50 14.38
N TYR A 57 -15.81 13.65 14.53
CA TYR A 57 -14.98 12.75 15.34
C TYR A 57 -14.09 13.54 16.32
N PRO A 58 -14.68 14.33 17.25
CA PRO A 58 -13.92 15.28 18.09
C PRO A 58 -12.93 14.62 19.07
N ASN A 59 -13.13 13.35 19.39
CA ASN A 59 -12.29 12.61 20.34
C ASN A 59 -11.22 11.72 19.66
N SER A 60 -11.05 11.84 18.35
CA SER A 60 -10.06 11.05 17.62
C SER A 60 -8.65 11.64 17.79
N ASN A 61 -7.65 10.76 17.96
CA ASN A 61 -6.23 11.17 18.04
C ASN A 61 -5.67 11.38 16.63
N VAL A 62 -5.92 12.56 16.05
CA VAL A 62 -5.52 12.91 14.68
C VAL A 62 -4.50 14.05 14.67
N GLN A 63 -3.39 13.81 14.01
CA GLN A 63 -2.38 14.83 13.72
C GLN A 63 -2.42 15.21 12.23
N ILE A 64 -2.39 16.50 11.92
CA ILE A 64 -2.42 17.00 10.54
C ILE A 64 -1.19 17.85 10.28
N THR A 65 -0.59 17.65 9.12
CA THR A 65 0.47 18.51 8.56
C THR A 65 0.13 18.84 7.12
N SER A 66 0.24 20.09 6.72
CA SER A 66 0.03 20.53 5.34
C SER A 66 1.22 21.40 4.92
N ASP A 67 2.18 20.75 4.26
CA ASP A 67 3.43 21.38 3.79
C ASP A 67 3.83 20.79 2.44
N PRO A 68 4.40 21.59 1.53
CA PRO A 68 4.89 21.09 0.24
C PRO A 68 5.83 19.90 0.41
N ASP A 69 5.68 18.90 -0.45
CA ASP A 69 6.54 17.72 -0.48
C ASP A 69 7.26 17.57 -1.83
N LYS A 70 8.23 16.65 -1.86
CA LYS A 70 9.00 16.27 -3.04
C LYS A 70 8.45 15.00 -3.70
N GLY A 71 7.16 14.70 -3.50
CA GLY A 71 6.48 13.53 -4.01
C GLY A 71 6.08 12.52 -2.91
N ILE A 72 5.39 11.48 -3.33
CA ILE A 72 4.72 10.49 -2.48
C ILE A 72 5.60 9.95 -1.34
N TYR A 73 6.86 9.60 -1.61
CA TYR A 73 7.78 9.05 -0.60
C TYR A 73 8.30 10.10 0.38
N ASP A 74 8.36 11.38 0.00
CA ASP A 74 8.68 12.45 0.94
C ASP A 74 7.52 12.65 1.94
N ALA A 75 6.28 12.65 1.44
CA ALA A 75 5.08 12.71 2.27
C ALA A 75 5.00 11.50 3.22
N MET A 76 5.22 10.27 2.71
CA MET A 76 5.28 9.05 3.54
C MET A 76 6.34 9.17 4.64
N ASN A 77 7.55 9.59 4.28
CA ASN A 77 8.65 9.78 5.24
C ASN A 77 8.31 10.81 6.32
N LYS A 78 7.64 11.91 5.95
CA LYS A 78 7.17 12.91 6.93
C LYS A 78 6.17 12.30 7.92
N GLY A 79 5.23 11.49 7.43
CA GLY A 79 4.26 10.79 8.27
C GLY A 79 4.94 9.78 9.20
N ILE A 80 5.84 8.94 8.68
CA ILE A 80 6.57 7.93 9.46
C ILE A 80 7.42 8.58 10.57
N LYS A 81 8.07 9.71 10.28
CA LYS A 81 8.85 10.46 11.29
C LYS A 81 7.98 11.00 12.44
N LYS A 82 6.73 11.35 12.16
CA LYS A 82 5.77 11.83 13.15
C LYS A 82 5.12 10.70 13.94
N ALA A 83 5.05 9.50 13.37
CA ALA A 83 4.43 8.34 13.98
C ALA A 83 5.09 8.01 15.32
N SER A 84 4.27 7.82 16.35
CA SER A 84 4.68 7.39 17.69
C SER A 84 4.28 5.94 17.99
N GLY A 85 3.39 5.36 17.19
CA GLY A 85 2.93 3.98 17.32
C GLY A 85 4.05 2.95 17.20
N GLU A 86 3.83 1.79 17.79
CA GLU A 86 4.74 0.66 17.63
C GLU A 86 4.72 0.13 16.20
N TRP A 87 3.52 0.00 15.65
CA TRP A 87 3.27 -0.42 14.28
C TRP A 87 2.89 0.77 13.40
N VAL A 88 3.12 0.65 12.12
CA VAL A 88 2.71 1.64 11.11
C VAL A 88 2.02 0.96 9.94
N ILE A 89 1.05 1.67 9.36
CA ILE A 89 0.44 1.35 8.07
C ILE A 89 0.29 2.63 7.25
N LEU A 90 0.54 2.53 5.96
CA LEU A 90 0.31 3.59 4.99
C LEU A 90 -1.01 3.31 4.28
N MET A 91 -1.99 4.17 4.54
CA MET A 91 -3.32 4.15 3.91
C MET A 91 -3.48 5.47 3.16
N ASN A 92 -2.99 5.51 1.93
CA ASN A 92 -2.99 6.74 1.13
C ASN A 92 -4.42 7.17 0.78
N SER A 93 -4.60 8.45 0.46
CA SER A 93 -5.89 8.95 -0.01
C SER A 93 -6.39 8.14 -1.21
N GLY A 94 -7.61 7.61 -1.12
CA GLY A 94 -8.22 6.66 -2.05
C GLY A 94 -8.13 5.19 -1.61
N ASP A 95 -7.20 4.84 -0.72
CA ASP A 95 -7.15 3.51 -0.13
C ASP A 95 -8.06 3.44 1.12
N THR A 96 -8.64 2.28 1.40
CA THR A 96 -9.49 2.09 2.57
C THR A 96 -9.22 0.75 3.24
N PHE A 97 -9.47 0.67 4.55
CA PHE A 97 -9.61 -0.61 5.20
C PHE A 97 -10.80 -1.37 4.60
N LEU A 98 -10.74 -2.71 4.61
CA LEU A 98 -11.81 -3.55 4.09
C LEU A 98 -13.14 -3.35 4.85
N ASP A 99 -13.04 -3.25 6.17
CA ASP A 99 -14.15 -2.98 7.09
C ASP A 99 -13.65 -2.32 8.39
N ASN A 100 -14.58 -2.07 9.32
CA ASN A 100 -14.28 -1.40 10.59
C ASN A 100 -13.67 -2.30 11.67
N LYS A 101 -13.48 -3.60 11.44
CA LYS A 101 -12.89 -4.55 12.39
C LYS A 101 -11.48 -5.00 12.03
N VAL A 102 -10.93 -4.51 10.92
CA VAL A 102 -9.64 -4.96 10.42
C VAL A 102 -8.55 -4.87 11.48
N LEU A 103 -8.37 -3.72 12.12
CA LEU A 103 -7.31 -3.56 13.11
C LEU A 103 -7.56 -4.36 14.39
N GLU A 104 -8.81 -4.48 14.83
CA GLU A 104 -9.20 -5.34 15.94
C GLU A 104 -8.85 -6.81 15.63
N ASN A 105 -9.19 -7.29 14.44
CA ASN A 105 -8.88 -8.65 14.01
C ASN A 105 -7.37 -8.88 13.91
N VAL A 106 -6.59 -7.92 13.41
CA VAL A 106 -5.12 -8.05 13.34
C VAL A 106 -4.51 -8.15 14.73
N PHE A 107 -4.87 -7.24 15.64
CA PHE A 107 -4.26 -7.15 16.97
C PHE A 107 -4.91 -8.02 18.04
N SER A 108 -6.02 -8.72 17.74
CA SER A 108 -6.57 -9.77 18.60
C SER A 108 -5.76 -11.07 18.57
N HIS A 109 -4.97 -11.28 17.52
CA HIS A 109 -4.09 -12.43 17.42
C HIS A 109 -2.77 -12.20 18.16
N ASN A 110 -2.21 -13.29 18.72
CA ASN A 110 -0.86 -13.22 19.29
C ASN A 110 0.16 -13.10 18.16
N ILE A 111 0.71 -11.91 17.95
CA ILE A 111 1.79 -11.67 17.00
C ILE A 111 3.12 -11.99 17.69
N PRO A 112 3.90 -12.99 17.25
CA PRO A 112 5.19 -13.30 17.83
C PRO A 112 6.13 -12.07 17.83
N GLU A 113 6.93 -11.91 18.89
CA GLU A 113 7.81 -10.73 19.05
C GLU A 113 8.86 -10.60 17.94
N ASP A 114 9.29 -11.72 17.36
CA ASP A 114 10.22 -11.77 16.24
C ASP A 114 9.59 -11.35 14.89
N LYS A 115 8.27 -11.19 14.82
CA LYS A 115 7.59 -10.72 13.61
C LYS A 115 7.49 -9.19 13.62
N THR A 116 8.13 -8.61 12.62
CA THR A 116 8.21 -7.14 12.47
C THR A 116 7.47 -6.64 11.23
N PHE A 117 7.03 -7.56 10.35
CA PHE A 117 6.39 -7.24 9.09
C PHE A 117 5.22 -8.19 8.81
N LEU A 118 4.01 -7.64 8.86
CA LEU A 118 2.77 -8.35 8.59
C LEU A 118 2.24 -7.95 7.22
N TYR A 119 1.75 -8.91 6.44
CA TYR A 119 1.06 -8.61 5.19
C TYR A 119 -0.12 -9.55 4.98
N SER A 120 -1.11 -9.09 4.23
CA SER A 120 -2.29 -9.88 3.88
C SER A 120 -2.52 -9.91 2.38
N ASP A 121 -3.42 -10.76 1.95
CA ASP A 121 -4.09 -10.60 0.66
C ASP A 121 -4.91 -9.30 0.65
N ALA A 122 -5.26 -8.80 -0.51
CA ALA A 122 -6.02 -7.57 -0.66
C ALA A 122 -7.33 -7.80 -1.42
N MET A 123 -8.40 -7.16 -1.00
CA MET A 123 -9.62 -7.13 -1.80
C MET A 123 -9.45 -6.10 -2.92
N CYS A 124 -9.52 -6.54 -4.15
CA CYS A 124 -9.37 -5.68 -5.33
C CYS A 124 -10.72 -5.45 -6.01
N ILE A 125 -10.95 -4.22 -6.50
CA ILE A 125 -12.13 -3.87 -7.30
C ILE A 125 -11.69 -3.67 -8.75
N LEU A 126 -12.38 -4.33 -9.66
CA LEU A 126 -12.23 -4.13 -11.11
C LEU A 126 -13.02 -2.90 -11.57
N ALA A 127 -12.70 -2.39 -12.76
CA ALA A 127 -13.40 -1.25 -13.36
C ALA A 127 -14.92 -1.48 -13.59
N ASP A 128 -15.38 -2.74 -13.62
CA ASP A 128 -16.79 -3.12 -13.69
C ASP A 128 -17.45 -3.27 -12.29
N GLY A 129 -16.74 -2.91 -11.22
CA GLY A 129 -17.20 -2.99 -9.83
C GLY A 129 -17.10 -4.39 -9.19
N LYS A 130 -16.66 -5.41 -9.93
CA LYS A 130 -16.47 -6.74 -9.37
C LYS A 130 -15.30 -6.80 -8.43
N LYS A 131 -15.49 -7.47 -7.29
CA LYS A 131 -14.45 -7.71 -6.29
C LYS A 131 -13.81 -9.07 -6.48
N PHE A 132 -12.51 -9.15 -6.27
CA PHE A 132 -11.77 -10.41 -6.21
C PHE A 132 -10.65 -10.33 -5.17
N LEU A 133 -10.27 -11.46 -4.61
CA LEU A 133 -9.15 -11.55 -3.69
C LEU A 133 -7.83 -11.61 -4.49
N GLY A 134 -7.04 -10.54 -4.38
CA GLY A 134 -5.69 -10.47 -4.94
C GLY A 134 -4.70 -11.12 -3.99
N ASN A 135 -4.02 -12.18 -4.46
CA ASN A 135 -3.02 -12.87 -3.65
C ASN A 135 -1.73 -12.07 -3.54
N CYS A 136 -1.37 -11.70 -2.32
CA CYS A 136 -0.07 -11.12 -2.00
C CYS A 136 0.93 -12.22 -1.61
N ASN A 137 2.18 -12.04 -2.04
CA ASN A 137 3.24 -12.99 -1.76
C ASN A 137 4.59 -12.26 -1.59
N PHE A 138 5.11 -12.25 -0.38
CA PHE A 138 6.37 -11.59 -0.04
C PHE A 138 7.55 -12.16 -0.83
N GLU A 139 7.67 -13.47 -0.97
CA GLU A 139 8.79 -14.11 -1.67
C GLU A 139 8.82 -13.80 -3.16
N LYS A 140 7.63 -13.64 -3.76
CA LYS A 140 7.50 -13.27 -5.18
C LYS A 140 7.51 -11.77 -5.43
N GLY A 141 7.64 -10.95 -4.38
CA GLY A 141 7.58 -9.51 -4.49
C GLY A 141 6.21 -8.97 -4.92
N GLN A 142 5.15 -9.73 -4.69
CA GLN A 142 3.77 -9.36 -5.02
C GLN A 142 3.10 -8.80 -3.76
N LEU A 143 3.35 -7.53 -3.48
CA LEU A 143 2.86 -6.84 -2.30
C LEU A 143 2.14 -5.55 -2.69
N LEU A 144 1.16 -5.18 -1.88
CA LEU A 144 0.50 -3.88 -1.92
C LEU A 144 0.78 -3.18 -0.59
N HIS A 145 1.32 -1.96 -0.62
CA HIS A 145 1.74 -1.26 0.60
C HIS A 145 0.59 -1.05 1.60
N GLN A 146 -0.64 -0.83 1.12
CA GLN A 146 -1.83 -0.69 1.95
C GLN A 146 -2.34 -2.00 2.57
N SER A 147 -1.77 -3.15 2.19
CA SER A 147 -2.01 -4.45 2.84
C SER A 147 -0.89 -4.87 3.79
N ILE A 148 -0.05 -3.92 4.22
CA ILE A 148 1.14 -4.17 5.02
C ILE A 148 1.10 -3.35 6.30
N ILE A 149 1.29 -4.02 7.44
CA ILE A 149 1.50 -3.42 8.76
C ILE A 149 2.89 -3.85 9.23
N TYR A 150 3.73 -2.90 9.63
CA TYR A 150 5.09 -3.24 10.05
C TYR A 150 5.53 -2.43 11.27
N ARG A 151 6.52 -2.95 12.03
CA ARG A 151 7.08 -2.23 13.17
C ARG A 151 7.82 -0.98 12.69
N LYS A 152 7.55 0.15 13.31
CA LYS A 152 8.21 1.42 12.99
C LYS A 152 9.74 1.33 13.12
N SER A 153 10.26 0.51 14.04
CA SER A 153 11.70 0.28 14.24
C SER A 153 12.43 -0.19 12.99
N LEU A 154 11.75 -0.79 12.02
CA LEU A 154 12.36 -1.15 10.74
C LEU A 154 12.94 0.06 9.97
N HIS A 155 12.43 1.27 10.24
CA HIS A 155 13.02 2.50 9.66
C HIS A 155 14.31 2.92 10.36
N ASP A 156 14.52 2.53 11.61
CA ASP A 156 15.79 2.74 12.32
C ASP A 156 16.88 1.80 11.77
N GLU A 157 16.49 0.58 11.37
CA GLU A 157 17.41 -0.45 10.84
C GLU A 157 17.71 -0.27 9.35
N HIS A 158 16.68 0.03 8.55
CA HIS A 158 16.77 0.02 7.09
C HIS A 158 16.68 1.41 6.46
N GLY A 159 16.50 2.46 7.26
CA GLY A 159 16.34 3.84 6.80
C GLY A 159 14.96 4.13 6.21
N TYR A 160 14.79 5.34 5.75
CA TYR A 160 13.54 5.84 5.17
C TYR A 160 13.43 5.52 3.67
N TYR A 161 12.26 5.75 3.10
CA TYR A 161 12.05 5.64 1.65
C TYR A 161 12.94 6.60 0.87
N ILE A 162 13.46 6.14 -0.26
CA ILE A 162 14.27 6.95 -1.16
C ILE A 162 13.36 7.94 -1.90
N VAL A 163 13.67 9.23 -1.78
CA VAL A 163 12.92 10.31 -2.42
C VAL A 163 13.59 10.71 -3.71
N THR A 164 12.97 10.36 -4.84
CA THR A 164 13.44 10.74 -6.17
C THR A 164 12.25 10.87 -7.12
N PRO A 165 12.26 11.82 -8.08
CA PRO A 165 11.13 12.06 -8.97
C PRO A 165 10.77 10.89 -9.90
N LYS A 166 11.70 9.96 -10.10
CA LYS A 166 11.57 8.89 -11.13
C LYS A 166 11.39 7.48 -10.55
N LEU A 167 11.53 7.29 -9.25
CA LEU A 167 11.51 5.97 -8.63
C LEU A 167 10.22 5.78 -7.83
N ILE A 168 9.27 5.02 -8.38
CA ILE A 168 7.97 4.72 -7.75
C ILE A 168 7.95 3.25 -7.28
N ILE A 169 9.01 2.81 -6.62
CA ILE A 169 9.16 1.50 -5.97
C ILE A 169 9.95 1.60 -4.67
N SER A 170 10.02 2.76 -4.04
CA SER A 170 10.87 2.93 -2.85
C SER A 170 10.36 2.14 -1.66
N ASP A 171 9.05 1.97 -1.53
CA ASP A 171 8.40 1.06 -0.60
C ASP A 171 8.83 -0.39 -0.86
N TYR A 172 8.81 -0.83 -2.12
CA TYR A 172 9.29 -2.15 -2.50
C TYR A 172 10.77 -2.36 -2.16
N LEU A 173 11.63 -1.37 -2.44
CA LEU A 173 13.05 -1.41 -2.06
C LEU A 173 13.27 -1.48 -0.55
N PHE A 174 12.36 -0.94 0.23
CA PHE A 174 12.36 -1.10 1.68
C PHE A 174 11.94 -2.52 2.08
N PHE A 175 10.85 -3.04 1.53
CA PHE A 175 10.30 -4.35 1.88
C PHE A 175 11.23 -5.52 1.53
N VAL A 176 11.94 -5.47 0.40
CA VAL A 176 12.83 -6.56 -0.01
C VAL A 176 14.06 -6.75 0.89
N ARG A 177 14.35 -5.77 1.75
CA ARG A 177 15.45 -5.84 2.74
C ARG A 177 15.04 -6.50 4.06
N ILE A 178 13.74 -6.68 4.29
CA ILE A 178 13.26 -7.28 5.53
C ILE A 178 13.59 -8.78 5.51
N PRO A 179 14.24 -9.32 6.57
CA PRO A 179 14.52 -10.74 6.70
C PRO A 179 13.24 -11.57 6.67
N LYS A 180 13.28 -12.70 5.94
CA LYS A 180 12.08 -13.54 5.73
C LYS A 180 11.50 -14.12 7.02
N ASP A 181 12.36 -14.44 7.97
CA ASP A 181 12.00 -14.95 9.29
C ASP A 181 11.25 -13.93 10.15
N GLN A 182 11.38 -12.63 9.85
CA GLN A 182 10.63 -11.56 10.49
C GLN A 182 9.26 -11.28 9.82
N VAL A 183 8.97 -11.94 8.69
CA VAL A 183 7.75 -11.70 7.92
C VAL A 183 6.67 -12.71 8.29
N MET A 184 5.44 -12.25 8.42
CA MET A 184 4.26 -13.07 8.68
C MET A 184 3.13 -12.70 7.73
N LYS A 185 2.58 -13.69 7.03
CA LYS A 185 1.31 -13.51 6.32
C LYS A 185 0.16 -13.73 7.30
N ILE A 186 -0.77 -12.78 7.35
CA ILE A 186 -1.98 -12.88 8.18
C ILE A 186 -3.21 -13.15 7.31
N ASP A 187 -4.20 -13.83 7.89
CA ASP A 187 -5.44 -14.19 7.18
C ASP A 187 -6.43 -13.02 7.08
N THR A 188 -6.30 -12.02 7.96
CA THR A 188 -7.15 -10.82 7.93
C THR A 188 -6.83 -9.99 6.68
N VAL A 189 -7.78 -9.88 5.75
CA VAL A 189 -7.65 -8.98 4.59
C VAL A 189 -7.70 -7.54 5.08
N ILE A 190 -6.61 -6.79 4.88
CA ILE A 190 -6.47 -5.44 5.45
C ILE A 190 -7.21 -4.40 4.61
N CYS A 191 -7.03 -4.39 3.30
CA CYS A 191 -7.44 -3.26 2.48
C CYS A 191 -8.40 -3.63 1.34
N LEU A 192 -9.16 -2.62 0.93
CA LEU A 192 -9.89 -2.57 -0.32
C LEU A 192 -9.09 -1.70 -1.30
N PHE A 193 -8.69 -2.25 -2.45
CA PHE A 193 -7.86 -1.61 -3.47
C PHE A 193 -8.64 -1.42 -4.78
N GLU A 194 -8.86 -0.17 -5.18
CA GLU A 194 -9.61 0.15 -6.39
C GLU A 194 -8.76 0.29 -7.66
N GLY A 195 -7.45 0.20 -7.55
CA GLY A 195 -6.55 0.40 -8.68
C GLY A 195 -6.43 1.87 -9.08
N GLY A 196 -5.61 2.16 -10.12
CA GLY A 196 -5.45 3.53 -10.65
C GLY A 196 -4.41 4.41 -9.95
N GLY A 197 -3.69 3.87 -8.96
CA GLY A 197 -2.65 4.62 -8.25
C GLY A 197 -1.45 5.03 -9.12
N VAL A 198 -0.64 5.95 -8.60
CA VAL A 198 0.54 6.54 -9.29
C VAL A 198 1.52 5.48 -9.80
N SER A 199 1.67 4.37 -9.09
CA SER A 199 2.54 3.25 -9.50
C SER A 199 2.17 2.60 -10.84
N GLN A 200 0.92 2.71 -11.27
CA GLN A 200 0.47 2.17 -12.57
C GLN A 200 0.87 3.05 -13.76
N GLN A 201 1.23 4.31 -13.52
CA GLN A 201 1.63 5.26 -14.57
C GLN A 201 3.12 5.11 -14.96
N PHE A 202 3.91 4.41 -14.16
CA PHE A 202 5.34 4.24 -14.34
C PHE A 202 5.70 2.77 -14.60
N ARG A 203 6.87 2.52 -15.17
CA ARG A 203 7.42 1.17 -15.37
C ARG A 203 7.91 0.54 -14.04
N SER A 204 7.14 0.72 -12.98
CA SER A 204 7.49 0.25 -11.64
C SER A 204 7.75 -1.26 -11.58
N GLY A 205 7.01 -2.05 -12.37
CA GLY A 205 7.24 -3.49 -12.47
C GLY A 205 8.62 -3.88 -13.01
N GLU A 206 9.18 -3.14 -13.99
CA GLU A 206 10.53 -3.40 -14.50
C GLU A 206 11.60 -3.03 -13.46
N TYR A 207 11.42 -1.92 -12.76
CA TYR A 207 12.32 -1.53 -11.67
C TYR A 207 12.28 -2.54 -10.51
N ALA A 208 11.11 -3.07 -10.17
CA ALA A 208 10.98 -4.11 -9.16
C ALA A 208 11.71 -5.40 -9.57
N LEU A 209 11.65 -5.81 -10.85
CA LEU A 209 12.42 -6.95 -11.36
C LEU A 209 13.94 -6.72 -11.29
N CYS A 210 14.40 -5.49 -11.54
CA CYS A 210 15.81 -5.13 -11.36
C CYS A 210 16.21 -5.18 -9.88
N ALA A 211 15.35 -4.68 -8.98
CA ALA A 211 15.57 -4.78 -7.55
C ALA A 211 15.66 -6.24 -7.09
N ASP A 212 14.76 -7.10 -7.53
CA ASP A 212 14.80 -8.54 -7.25
C ASP A 212 16.14 -9.19 -7.64
N TYR A 213 16.69 -8.80 -8.78
CA TYR A 213 18.01 -9.26 -9.19
C TYR A 213 19.11 -8.74 -8.28
N ILE A 214 19.12 -7.45 -7.97
CA ILE A 214 20.13 -6.81 -7.10
C ILE A 214 20.13 -7.44 -5.70
N PHE A 215 18.96 -7.74 -5.17
CA PHE A 215 18.79 -8.37 -3.85
C PHE A 215 18.78 -9.91 -3.89
N HIS A 216 19.30 -10.53 -4.96
CA HIS A 216 19.45 -11.99 -5.13
C HIS A 216 18.14 -12.78 -5.00
N ARG A 217 16.99 -12.15 -5.22
CA ARG A 217 15.66 -12.79 -5.20
C ARG A 217 15.32 -13.43 -6.55
N ARG A 218 16.07 -13.09 -7.61
CA ARG A 218 15.86 -13.50 -9.00
C ARG A 218 17.18 -13.63 -9.75
N THR A 219 17.30 -14.59 -10.65
CA THR A 219 18.45 -14.68 -11.54
C THR A 219 18.40 -13.65 -12.66
N PHE A 220 19.55 -13.27 -13.20
CA PHE A 220 19.65 -12.34 -14.34
C PHE A 220 18.84 -12.81 -15.55
N VAL A 221 18.96 -14.09 -15.91
CA VAL A 221 18.23 -14.68 -17.04
C VAL A 221 16.73 -14.58 -16.83
N ASN A 222 16.24 -14.89 -15.62
CA ASN A 222 14.81 -14.78 -15.30
C ASN A 222 14.32 -13.33 -15.36
N MET A 223 15.10 -12.38 -14.85
CA MET A 223 14.79 -10.95 -14.94
C MET A 223 14.66 -10.51 -16.41
N CYS A 224 15.68 -10.75 -17.23
CA CYS A 224 15.70 -10.37 -18.63
C CYS A 224 14.55 -11.03 -19.42
N SER A 225 14.31 -12.33 -19.23
CA SER A 225 13.24 -13.03 -19.91
C SER A 225 11.86 -12.49 -19.56
N THR A 226 11.65 -12.11 -18.30
CA THR A 226 10.38 -11.53 -17.82
C THR A 226 10.15 -10.13 -18.43
N ILE A 227 11.18 -9.29 -18.46
CA ILE A 227 11.11 -7.95 -19.08
C ILE A 227 10.81 -8.08 -20.58
N ILE A 228 11.54 -8.94 -21.29
CA ILE A 228 11.34 -9.16 -22.73
C ILE A 228 9.93 -9.65 -23.03
N LYS A 229 9.44 -10.66 -22.28
CA LYS A 229 8.05 -11.18 -22.42
C LYS A 229 7.02 -10.07 -22.17
N GLY A 230 7.23 -9.24 -21.16
CA GLY A 230 6.38 -8.08 -20.87
C GLY A 230 6.32 -7.10 -22.04
N ARG A 231 7.48 -6.72 -22.58
CA ARG A 231 7.59 -5.80 -23.73
C ARG A 231 6.96 -6.36 -25.00
N LEU A 232 7.23 -7.63 -25.32
CA LEU A 232 6.60 -8.28 -26.47
C LEU A 232 5.07 -8.31 -26.34
N LYS A 233 4.56 -8.58 -25.11
CA LYS A 233 3.12 -8.53 -24.85
C LYS A 233 2.52 -7.14 -25.04
N GLU A 234 3.25 -6.08 -24.70
CA GLU A 234 2.81 -4.69 -24.94
C GLU A 234 2.76 -4.31 -26.42
N MET A 235 3.63 -4.88 -27.25
CA MET A 235 3.62 -4.68 -28.72
C MET A 235 2.38 -5.28 -29.39
N VAL A 236 1.70 -6.24 -28.76
CA VAL A 236 0.44 -6.81 -29.29
C VAL A 236 -0.71 -5.85 -29.02
N PRO A 237 -1.46 -5.38 -30.03
CA PRO A 237 -2.59 -4.48 -29.86
C PRO A 237 -3.60 -4.98 -28.81
N ARG A 238 -4.12 -4.07 -27.98
CA ARG A 238 -5.02 -4.42 -26.86
C ARG A 238 -6.23 -5.27 -27.31
N LYS A 239 -6.79 -4.96 -28.49
CA LYS A 239 -7.92 -5.74 -29.07
C LYS A 239 -7.54 -7.21 -29.32
N ILE A 240 -6.33 -7.48 -29.82
CA ILE A 240 -5.83 -8.84 -30.08
C ILE A 240 -5.56 -9.55 -28.76
N ARG A 241 -4.97 -8.87 -27.76
CA ARG A 241 -4.74 -9.42 -26.41
C ARG A 241 -6.03 -9.87 -25.73
N LEU A 242 -7.08 -9.06 -25.82
CA LEU A 242 -8.38 -9.39 -25.23
C LEU A 242 -9.03 -10.59 -25.93
N LYS A 243 -8.91 -10.67 -27.28
CA LYS A 243 -9.42 -11.80 -28.07
C LYS A 243 -8.66 -13.10 -27.75
N LEU A 244 -7.33 -13.05 -27.62
CA LEU A 244 -6.53 -14.20 -27.22
C LEU A 244 -6.91 -14.66 -25.80
N LYS A 245 -7.06 -13.73 -24.84
CA LYS A 245 -7.46 -14.04 -23.46
C LYS A 245 -8.82 -14.75 -23.41
N SER A 246 -9.79 -14.31 -24.22
CA SER A 246 -11.13 -14.94 -24.29
C SER A 246 -11.11 -16.35 -24.92
N ILE A 247 -10.20 -16.59 -25.87
CA ILE A 247 -10.00 -17.93 -26.47
C ILE A 247 -9.39 -18.88 -25.45
N PHE A 248 -8.33 -18.45 -24.73
CA PHE A 248 -7.69 -19.29 -23.70
C PHE A 248 -8.56 -19.53 -22.47
N GLN A 249 -9.43 -18.59 -22.09
CA GLN A 249 -10.40 -18.80 -20.99
C GLN A 249 -11.55 -19.74 -21.38
N ARG A 250 -11.93 -19.82 -22.66
CA ARG A 250 -12.94 -20.80 -23.13
C ARG A 250 -12.45 -22.24 -23.10
N ASN A 251 -11.13 -22.46 -23.24
CA ASN A 251 -10.57 -23.82 -23.21
C ASN A 251 -10.32 -24.36 -21.80
N SER A 252 -10.51 -23.56 -20.74
CA SER A 252 -10.41 -24.01 -19.34
C SER A 252 -11.77 -24.40 -18.71
N TYR A 253 -12.84 -24.45 -19.51
CA TYR A 253 -14.18 -24.89 -19.08
C TYR A 253 -14.67 -26.14 -19.82
N ILE A 254 -13.76 -26.88 -20.46
CA ILE A 254 -14.06 -28.20 -21.01
C ILE A 254 -13.06 -29.16 -20.37
N ASP A 255 -13.45 -29.66 -19.17
CA ASP A 255 -13.21 -30.98 -18.62
C ASP A 255 -14.01 -31.13 -17.32
#